data_8a400902d7830bae8fed974da8797440
#
_entry.id   8a400902d7830bae8fed974da8797440
#
_cell.length_a   1.000
_cell.length_b   1.000
_cell.length_c   1.000
_cell.angle_alpha   90.00
_cell.angle_beta   90.00
_cell.angle_gamma   90.00
#
_symmetry.space_group_name_H-M   'P 1'
#
loop_
_entity.id
_entity.type
_entity.pdbx_description
1 polymer ?
#
loop_
_entity_poly.entity_id
_entity_poly.type
_entity_poly.pdbx_seq_one_letter_code
_entity_poly.pdbx_strand_id
1 'polypeptide(L)'
;SAITTGPSGTTLYNDVEIDLQKAPTNSSPQFTNDAVGIFCCNQPFFYNLGASDTSDLDSLSYRFAPARTGYGRNVTYSGSFNYQRPITAYYPGSLSYPYNNPGASPPIGIYLDPLTGDFIVTPTNCSEVAVVVIEVTEWRNDTNGIAQIIGKSTREMQVIVKSCPGNNPPEIDGPFSYS
;
A
#
# COMPACT_ATOMS: atom_id res chain seq x y z
N SER A 1 13.28 -11.90 -4.71
CA SER A 1 11.92 -11.43 -5.03
C SER A 1 10.90 -12.17 -4.20
N ALA A 2 9.92 -11.47 -3.64
CA ALA A 2 8.80 -12.06 -2.92
C ALA A 2 7.83 -12.81 -3.85
N ILE A 3 7.92 -12.59 -5.17
CA ILE A 3 7.08 -13.22 -6.18
C ILE A 3 7.89 -14.24 -6.96
N THR A 4 7.38 -15.46 -7.11
CA THR A 4 8.00 -16.53 -7.91
C THR A 4 7.50 -16.57 -9.35
N THR A 5 6.35 -15.98 -9.63
CA THR A 5 5.75 -15.92 -10.96
C THR A 5 6.53 -14.91 -11.81
N GLY A 6 7.62 -15.35 -12.44
CA GLY A 6 8.39 -14.68 -13.47
C GLY A 6 8.59 -13.16 -13.33
N PRO A 7 9.39 -12.66 -12.37
CA PRO A 7 9.55 -11.23 -12.16
C PRO A 7 10.20 -10.50 -13.36
N SER A 8 10.86 -11.20 -14.23
CA SER A 8 11.39 -10.66 -15.50
C SER A 8 10.52 -11.14 -16.67
N GLY A 9 9.69 -10.25 -17.18
CA GLY A 9 8.88 -10.51 -18.38
C GLY A 9 7.40 -10.87 -18.11
N THR A 10 6.94 -10.86 -16.87
CA THR A 10 5.52 -11.00 -16.55
C THR A 10 4.89 -9.63 -16.39
N THR A 11 3.92 -9.33 -17.24
CA THR A 11 3.07 -8.14 -17.09
C THR A 11 2.16 -8.36 -15.90
N LEU A 12 2.13 -7.41 -14.97
CA LEU A 12 1.15 -7.40 -13.90
C LEU A 12 -0.17 -6.78 -14.40
N TYR A 13 -1.25 -7.16 -13.76
CA TYR A 13 -2.61 -6.81 -14.20
C TYR A 13 -3.32 -6.00 -13.12
N ASN A 14 -3.71 -4.78 -13.48
CA ASN A 14 -4.60 -3.95 -12.69
C ASN A 14 -6.00 -3.98 -13.28
N ASP A 15 -7.00 -3.90 -12.42
CA ASP A 15 -8.40 -3.81 -12.80
C ASP A 15 -9.13 -2.66 -12.10
N VAL A 16 -10.16 -2.21 -12.76
CA VAL A 16 -11.14 -1.26 -12.24
C VAL A 16 -12.52 -1.86 -12.45
N GLU A 17 -13.31 -1.94 -11.40
CA GLU A 17 -14.71 -2.35 -11.41
C GLU A 17 -15.58 -1.15 -11.05
N ILE A 18 -16.60 -0.84 -11.84
CA ILE A 18 -17.55 0.24 -11.59
C ILE A 18 -18.97 -0.33 -11.71
N ASP A 19 -19.79 -0.11 -10.67
CA ASP A 19 -21.20 -0.49 -10.66
C ASP A 19 -22.07 0.65 -11.26
N LEU A 20 -22.20 0.63 -12.56
CA LEU A 20 -22.99 1.64 -13.30
C LEU A 20 -24.51 1.55 -13.03
N GLN A 21 -25.00 0.50 -12.38
CA GLN A 21 -26.39 0.43 -11.98
C GLN A 21 -26.66 1.26 -10.72
N LYS A 22 -25.71 1.22 -9.77
CA LYS A 22 -25.79 2.01 -8.55
C LYS A 22 -25.32 3.46 -8.73
N ALA A 23 -24.33 3.66 -9.59
CA ALA A 23 -23.70 4.95 -9.80
C ALA A 23 -23.39 5.17 -11.31
N PRO A 24 -24.39 5.54 -12.12
CA PRO A 24 -24.25 5.63 -13.59
C PRO A 24 -23.21 6.64 -14.09
N THR A 25 -22.86 7.62 -13.27
CA THR A 25 -21.91 8.70 -13.62
C THR A 25 -20.61 8.58 -12.84
N ASN A 26 -20.38 7.45 -12.14
CA ASN A 26 -19.19 7.27 -11.34
C ASN A 26 -17.91 7.29 -12.18
N SER A 27 -16.89 7.92 -11.67
CA SER A 27 -15.52 7.87 -12.18
C SER A 27 -14.60 7.21 -11.15
N SER A 28 -13.58 6.49 -11.60
CA SER A 28 -12.61 5.88 -10.67
C SER A 28 -11.73 6.93 -9.99
N PRO A 29 -11.19 6.64 -8.78
CA PRO A 29 -10.30 7.54 -8.09
C PRO A 29 -9.05 7.87 -8.91
N GLN A 30 -8.58 9.09 -8.75
CA GLN A 30 -7.29 9.53 -9.30
C GLN A 30 -6.18 9.27 -8.29
N PHE A 31 -4.98 8.97 -8.79
CA PHE A 31 -3.81 8.72 -7.97
C PHE A 31 -2.75 9.79 -8.29
N THR A 32 -2.27 10.50 -7.26
CA THR A 32 -1.33 11.61 -7.44
C THR A 32 0.13 11.21 -7.24
N ASN A 33 0.39 10.10 -6.53
CA ASN A 33 1.74 9.65 -6.23
C ASN A 33 2.16 8.50 -7.14
N ASP A 34 3.46 8.44 -7.45
CA ASP A 34 4.03 7.42 -8.32
C ASP A 34 3.95 6.01 -7.70
N ALA A 35 3.72 5.02 -8.55
CA ALA A 35 3.62 3.61 -8.16
C ALA A 35 4.99 2.90 -8.04
N VAL A 36 6.06 3.64 -7.84
CA VAL A 36 7.42 3.11 -7.64
C VAL A 36 8.00 3.70 -6.37
N GLY A 37 8.47 2.84 -5.46
CA GLY A 37 9.10 3.26 -4.21
C GLY A 37 10.52 2.69 -4.08
N ILE A 38 11.49 3.56 -3.80
CA ILE A 38 12.81 3.13 -3.35
C ILE A 38 12.87 3.34 -1.84
N PHE A 39 12.97 2.24 -1.10
CA PHE A 39 12.97 2.23 0.36
C PHE A 39 14.39 2.03 0.88
N CYS A 40 14.80 2.81 1.85
CA CYS A 40 16.04 2.58 2.58
C CYS A 40 15.83 1.50 3.64
N CYS A 41 16.63 0.44 3.62
CA CYS A 41 16.51 -0.59 4.64
C CYS A 41 16.89 -0.06 6.02
N ASN A 42 16.26 -0.62 7.06
CA ASN A 42 16.38 -0.23 8.46
C ASN A 42 15.97 1.22 8.75
N GLN A 43 15.25 1.86 7.83
CA GLN A 43 14.65 3.18 8.04
C GLN A 43 13.13 3.10 7.88
N PRO A 44 12.36 3.82 8.71
CA PRO A 44 10.92 3.93 8.55
C PRO A 44 10.55 4.49 7.18
N PHE A 45 9.56 3.89 6.56
CA PHE A 45 9.01 4.37 5.31
C PHE A 45 7.51 4.61 5.44
N PHE A 46 7.08 5.78 4.99
CA PHE A 46 5.70 6.23 4.97
C PHE A 46 5.33 6.57 3.54
N TYR A 47 4.29 5.94 3.03
CA TYR A 47 3.84 6.14 1.66
C TYR A 47 2.32 6.17 1.58
N ASN A 48 1.80 7.02 0.72
CA ASN A 48 0.38 7.07 0.39
C ASN A 48 0.23 7.13 -1.13
N LEU A 49 -0.75 6.42 -1.68
CA LEU A 49 -1.04 6.47 -3.13
C LEU A 49 -1.55 7.83 -3.59
N GLY A 50 -2.02 8.67 -2.66
CA GLY A 50 -2.68 9.93 -2.99
C GLY A 50 -3.96 9.71 -3.80
N ALA A 51 -4.70 8.65 -3.44
CA ALA A 51 -5.99 8.40 -4.09
C ALA A 51 -7.00 9.45 -3.65
N SER A 52 -7.70 10.04 -4.60
CA SER A 52 -8.74 11.03 -4.37
C SER A 52 -9.86 10.88 -5.37
N ASP A 53 -11.08 11.07 -4.91
CA ASP A 53 -12.25 11.19 -5.75
C ASP A 53 -12.83 12.60 -5.61
N THR A 54 -12.30 13.50 -6.43
CA THR A 54 -12.72 14.90 -6.44
C THR A 54 -13.92 15.15 -7.33
N SER A 55 -14.23 14.23 -8.24
CA SER A 55 -15.33 14.36 -9.20
C SER A 55 -16.67 14.02 -8.55
N ASP A 56 -16.71 12.94 -7.80
CA ASP A 56 -17.94 12.35 -7.27
C ASP A 56 -18.04 12.46 -5.74
N LEU A 57 -16.92 12.81 -5.06
CA LEU A 57 -16.80 12.97 -3.61
C LEU A 57 -17.18 11.72 -2.83
N ASP A 58 -16.87 10.55 -3.37
CA ASP A 58 -17.10 9.27 -2.72
C ASP A 58 -16.11 9.02 -1.57
N SER A 59 -16.55 8.29 -0.58
CA SER A 59 -15.66 7.86 0.49
C SER A 59 -14.78 6.71 0.02
N LEU A 60 -13.49 6.76 0.35
CA LEU A 60 -12.54 5.75 -0.04
C LEU A 60 -12.13 4.87 1.14
N SER A 61 -11.88 3.59 0.88
CA SER A 61 -11.23 2.69 1.82
C SER A 61 -10.17 1.84 1.12
N TYR A 62 -9.18 1.38 1.90
CA TYR A 62 -7.96 0.78 1.38
C TYR A 62 -7.71 -0.58 1.99
N ARG A 63 -7.24 -1.53 1.18
CA ARG A 63 -6.75 -2.82 1.65
C ARG A 63 -5.66 -3.37 0.76
N PHE A 64 -4.81 -4.23 1.32
CA PHE A 64 -3.90 -5.02 0.49
C PHE A 64 -4.68 -6.01 -0.37
N ALA A 65 -4.24 -6.17 -1.62
CA ALA A 65 -4.81 -7.13 -2.56
C ALA A 65 -3.71 -8.01 -3.18
N PRO A 66 -4.04 -9.21 -3.66
CA PRO A 66 -3.09 -10.04 -4.38
C PRO A 66 -2.66 -9.39 -5.69
N ALA A 67 -1.36 -9.43 -6.00
CA ALA A 67 -0.88 -9.11 -7.33
C ALA A 67 -1.42 -10.15 -8.33
N ARG A 68 -1.73 -9.71 -9.54
CA ARG A 68 -2.34 -10.56 -10.59
C ARG A 68 -1.53 -10.54 -11.88
N THR A 69 -1.61 -11.61 -12.66
CA THR A 69 -1.07 -11.71 -14.01
C THR A 69 -2.15 -11.68 -15.08
N GLY A 70 -3.42 -11.59 -14.68
CA GLY A 70 -4.60 -11.52 -15.53
C GLY A 70 -5.87 -11.62 -14.69
N TYR A 71 -7.02 -11.46 -15.32
CA TYR A 71 -8.32 -11.55 -14.65
C TYR A 71 -8.45 -12.91 -13.92
N GLY A 72 -8.70 -12.84 -12.60
CA GLY A 72 -8.82 -14.01 -11.73
C GLY A 72 -7.53 -14.83 -11.53
N ARG A 73 -6.37 -14.36 -12.00
CA ARG A 73 -5.08 -15.09 -11.90
C ARG A 73 -4.12 -14.38 -10.97
N ASN A 74 -4.04 -14.85 -9.74
CA ASN A 74 -3.08 -14.32 -8.77
C ASN A 74 -1.66 -14.80 -9.05
N VAL A 75 -0.67 -13.99 -8.69
CA VAL A 75 0.74 -14.41 -8.65
C VAL A 75 0.95 -15.42 -7.52
N THR A 76 2.01 -16.20 -7.64
CA THR A 76 2.48 -17.08 -6.56
C THR A 76 3.56 -16.36 -5.77
N TYR A 77 3.42 -16.33 -4.46
CA TYR A 77 4.40 -15.77 -3.54
C TYR A 77 5.38 -16.84 -3.07
N SER A 78 6.63 -16.46 -2.77
CA SER A 78 7.68 -17.36 -2.31
C SER A 78 7.77 -17.41 -0.78
N GLY A 79 8.04 -18.59 -0.23
CA GLY A 79 8.28 -18.76 1.20
C GLY A 79 7.12 -18.29 2.06
N SER A 80 7.40 -17.40 3.00
CA SER A 80 6.40 -16.84 3.93
C SER A 80 5.75 -15.54 3.44
N PHE A 81 6.07 -15.10 2.23
CA PHE A 81 5.45 -13.90 1.65
C PHE A 81 4.03 -14.18 1.18
N ASN A 82 3.22 -13.16 1.20
CA ASN A 82 1.87 -13.12 0.64
C ASN A 82 1.49 -11.64 0.37
N TYR A 83 0.29 -11.40 -0.16
CA TYR A 83 -0.13 -10.03 -0.49
C TYR A 83 -0.24 -9.09 0.72
N GLN A 84 -0.46 -9.60 1.93
CA GLN A 84 -0.48 -8.83 3.17
C GLN A 84 0.92 -8.74 3.82
N ARG A 85 1.85 -9.58 3.37
CA ARG A 85 3.25 -9.58 3.77
C ARG A 85 4.14 -9.58 2.53
N PRO A 86 4.13 -8.52 1.73
CA PRO A 86 4.87 -8.47 0.47
C PRO A 86 6.37 -8.20 0.65
N ILE A 87 6.80 -7.76 1.84
CA ILE A 87 8.15 -7.29 2.14
C ILE A 87 8.60 -7.76 3.53
N THR A 88 9.92 -7.90 3.72
CA THR A 88 10.50 -8.22 5.03
C THR A 88 10.52 -6.97 5.90
N ALA A 89 9.76 -6.98 7.00
CA ALA A 89 9.60 -5.86 7.91
C ALA A 89 10.30 -6.09 9.26
N TYR A 90 10.52 -5.01 9.99
CA TYR A 90 11.09 -5.03 11.33
C TYR A 90 10.12 -5.61 12.36
N TYR A 91 10.64 -6.55 13.18
CA TYR A 91 9.96 -7.14 14.35
C TYR A 91 10.97 -7.30 15.47
N PRO A 92 10.83 -6.57 16.60
CA PRO A 92 11.74 -6.72 17.73
C PRO A 92 11.41 -7.97 18.56
N GLY A 93 12.44 -8.62 19.10
CA GLY A 93 12.32 -9.75 20.03
C GLY A 93 11.55 -10.93 19.46
N SER A 94 10.49 -11.36 20.16
CA SER A 94 9.63 -12.48 19.76
C SER A 94 8.44 -12.09 18.88
N LEU A 95 8.30 -10.82 18.52
CA LEU A 95 7.22 -10.36 17.68
C LEU A 95 7.40 -10.83 16.23
N SER A 96 6.30 -11.10 15.55
CA SER A 96 6.27 -11.56 14.16
C SER A 96 4.96 -11.18 13.50
N TYR A 97 4.91 -11.30 12.18
CA TYR A 97 3.66 -11.17 11.43
C TYR A 97 2.56 -12.09 12.03
N PRO A 98 1.30 -11.65 12.16
CA PRO A 98 0.71 -10.41 11.61
C PRO A 98 0.73 -9.18 12.55
N TYR A 99 1.49 -9.21 13.64
CA TYR A 99 1.58 -8.08 14.55
C TYR A 99 2.06 -6.82 13.82
N ASN A 100 1.46 -5.67 14.13
CA ASN A 100 1.94 -4.36 13.67
C ASN A 100 1.71 -3.29 14.74
N ASN A 101 2.56 -2.27 14.73
CA ASN A 101 2.42 -1.05 15.51
C ASN A 101 3.05 0.10 14.71
N PRO A 102 2.24 0.82 13.90
CA PRO A 102 2.73 1.92 13.06
C PRO A 102 3.22 3.12 13.86
N GLY A 103 2.78 3.29 15.11
CA GLY A 103 3.20 4.36 16.01
C GLY A 103 4.49 4.09 16.79
N ALA A 104 5.09 2.91 16.65
CA ALA A 104 6.37 2.61 17.29
C ALA A 104 7.55 3.34 16.59
N SER A 105 8.69 3.46 17.28
CA SER A 105 9.92 4.01 16.72
C SER A 105 11.06 2.99 16.83
N PRO A 106 11.49 2.33 15.73
CA PRO A 106 10.87 2.39 14.40
C PRO A 106 9.51 1.66 14.34
N PRO A 107 8.66 1.95 13.33
CA PRO A 107 7.41 1.22 13.12
C PRO A 107 7.62 -0.29 13.02
N ILE A 108 6.73 -1.05 13.68
CA ILE A 108 6.82 -2.52 13.73
C ILE A 108 5.83 -3.13 12.75
N GLY A 109 6.32 -4.09 11.96
CA GLY A 109 5.48 -4.84 11.04
C GLY A 109 5.13 -4.08 9.76
N ILE A 110 4.03 -4.49 9.15
CA ILE A 110 3.49 -3.91 7.93
C ILE A 110 2.09 -3.39 8.23
N TYR A 111 1.84 -2.14 7.93
CA TYR A 111 0.56 -1.49 8.19
C TYR A 111 0.07 -0.75 6.97
N LEU A 112 -1.22 -0.88 6.70
CA LEU A 112 -1.96 -0.05 5.76
C LEU A 112 -3.19 0.50 6.48
N ASP A 113 -3.29 1.80 6.56
CA ASP A 113 -4.46 2.45 7.14
C ASP A 113 -5.67 2.27 6.22
N PRO A 114 -6.76 1.65 6.70
CA PRO A 114 -7.92 1.38 5.86
C PRO A 114 -8.73 2.62 5.47
N LEU A 115 -8.50 3.76 6.11
CA LEU A 115 -9.23 5.01 5.87
C LEU A 115 -8.40 6.03 5.11
N THR A 116 -7.10 6.15 5.43
CA THR A 116 -6.21 7.14 4.79
C THR A 116 -5.40 6.57 3.64
N GLY A 117 -5.20 5.25 3.60
CA GLY A 117 -4.33 4.60 2.63
C GLY A 117 -2.83 4.74 2.94
N ASP A 118 -2.48 5.16 4.16
CA ASP A 118 -1.09 5.26 4.57
C ASP A 118 -0.47 3.87 4.73
N PHE A 119 0.54 3.58 3.92
CA PHE A 119 1.35 2.39 3.99
C PHE A 119 2.61 2.67 4.79
N ILE A 120 2.78 1.95 5.91
CA ILE A 120 3.87 2.18 6.87
C ILE A 120 4.63 0.88 7.08
N VAL A 121 5.95 0.93 6.93
CA VAL A 121 6.84 -0.23 7.12
C VAL A 121 8.26 0.22 7.44
N THR A 122 8.99 -0.58 8.23
CA THR A 122 10.45 -0.48 8.34
C THR A 122 11.05 -1.72 7.67
N PRO A 123 11.51 -1.64 6.40
CA PRO A 123 12.05 -2.80 5.69
C PRO A 123 13.43 -3.17 6.23
N THR A 124 13.73 -4.46 6.36
CA THR A 124 15.01 -4.92 6.94
C THR A 124 15.91 -5.70 5.98
N ASN A 125 15.41 -6.07 4.80
CA ASN A 125 16.22 -6.75 3.78
C ASN A 125 16.66 -5.77 2.69
N CYS A 126 17.94 -5.37 2.70
CA CYS A 126 18.51 -4.32 1.85
C CYS A 126 18.65 -4.66 0.35
N SER A 127 18.21 -5.82 -0.09
CA SER A 127 18.28 -6.26 -1.49
C SER A 127 16.95 -6.80 -2.01
N GLU A 128 15.86 -6.46 -1.34
CA GLU A 128 14.54 -6.98 -1.66
C GLU A 128 13.86 -6.16 -2.75
N VAL A 129 13.21 -6.87 -3.68
CA VAL A 129 12.29 -6.29 -4.65
C VAL A 129 10.95 -6.98 -4.46
N ALA A 130 9.94 -6.19 -4.20
CA ALA A 130 8.58 -6.65 -3.94
C ALA A 130 7.56 -5.90 -4.80
N VAL A 131 6.36 -6.47 -4.88
CA VAL A 131 5.20 -5.80 -5.44
C VAL A 131 4.15 -5.71 -4.33
N VAL A 132 3.72 -4.50 -4.05
CA VAL A 132 2.61 -4.19 -3.15
C VAL A 132 1.41 -3.82 -4.01
N VAL A 133 0.26 -4.43 -3.76
CA VAL A 133 -0.98 -4.07 -4.43
C VAL A 133 -1.96 -3.55 -3.39
N ILE A 134 -2.51 -2.38 -3.65
CA ILE A 134 -3.54 -1.77 -2.83
C ILE A 134 -4.82 -1.69 -3.65
N GLU A 135 -5.90 -2.23 -3.11
CA GLU A 135 -7.25 -2.03 -3.60
C GLU A 135 -7.86 -0.83 -2.91
N VAL A 136 -8.38 0.10 -3.71
CA VAL A 136 -9.16 1.25 -3.27
C VAL A 136 -10.62 0.95 -3.58
N THR A 137 -11.47 0.99 -2.57
CA THR A 137 -12.91 0.78 -2.69
C THR A 137 -13.63 2.10 -2.52
N GLU A 138 -14.52 2.42 -3.45
CA GLU A 138 -15.38 3.60 -3.46
C GLU A 138 -16.74 3.29 -2.84
N TRP A 139 -17.17 4.17 -1.97
CA TRP A 139 -18.40 4.03 -1.21
C TRP A 139 -19.28 5.26 -1.37
N ARG A 140 -20.54 5.03 -1.69
CA ARG A 140 -21.58 6.07 -1.75
C ARG A 140 -22.78 5.63 -0.94
N ASN A 141 -23.41 6.54 -0.21
CA ASN A 141 -24.64 6.24 0.48
C ASN A 141 -25.80 6.18 -0.51
N ASP A 142 -26.65 5.17 -0.38
CA ASP A 142 -27.92 5.10 -1.10
C ASP A 142 -28.94 6.11 -0.53
N THR A 143 -30.13 6.12 -1.09
CA THR A 143 -31.22 7.03 -0.65
C THR A 143 -31.68 6.81 0.78
N ASN A 144 -31.33 5.69 1.41
CA ASN A 144 -31.62 5.36 2.81
C ASN A 144 -30.44 5.68 3.75
N GLY A 145 -29.35 6.22 3.22
CA GLY A 145 -28.12 6.50 3.96
C GLY A 145 -27.25 5.26 4.23
N ILE A 146 -27.47 4.16 3.51
CA ILE A 146 -26.69 2.92 3.64
C ILE A 146 -25.52 2.96 2.65
N ALA A 147 -24.29 2.79 3.18
CA ALA A 147 -23.09 2.76 2.36
C ALA A 147 -23.11 1.56 1.39
N GLN A 148 -22.94 1.85 0.11
CA GLN A 148 -22.87 0.89 -0.99
C GLN A 148 -21.51 0.96 -1.65
N ILE A 149 -20.94 -0.20 -2.00
CA ILE A 149 -19.78 -0.25 -2.86
C ILE A 149 -20.24 0.08 -4.28
N ILE A 150 -19.60 1.07 -4.90
CA ILE A 150 -19.91 1.51 -6.26
C ILE A 150 -18.71 1.36 -7.21
N GLY A 151 -17.50 1.24 -6.68
CA GLY A 151 -16.31 1.03 -7.47
C GLY A 151 -15.19 0.38 -6.67
N LYS A 152 -14.27 -0.25 -7.40
CA LYS A 152 -13.01 -0.78 -6.90
C LYS A 152 -11.92 -0.57 -7.93
N SER A 153 -10.77 -0.11 -7.48
CA SER A 153 -9.59 0.06 -8.31
C SER A 153 -8.40 -0.61 -7.64
N THR A 154 -7.61 -1.36 -8.40
CA THR A 154 -6.35 -1.91 -7.89
C THR A 154 -5.19 -1.11 -8.44
N ARG A 155 -4.20 -0.84 -7.59
CA ARG A 155 -2.95 -0.24 -7.99
C ARG A 155 -1.78 -1.02 -7.42
N GLU A 156 -0.90 -1.46 -8.31
CA GLU A 156 0.34 -2.09 -7.94
C GLU A 156 1.46 -1.05 -7.79
N MET A 157 2.35 -1.33 -6.85
CA MET A 157 3.55 -0.53 -6.61
C MET A 157 4.75 -1.46 -6.55
N GLN A 158 5.77 -1.17 -7.36
CA GLN A 158 7.06 -1.82 -7.23
C GLN A 158 7.86 -1.18 -6.09
N VAL A 159 8.26 -2.00 -5.14
CA VAL A 159 9.11 -1.60 -4.01
C VAL A 159 10.51 -2.17 -4.21
N ILE A 160 11.52 -1.30 -4.15
CA ILE A 160 12.92 -1.67 -4.23
C ILE A 160 13.60 -1.23 -2.93
N VAL A 161 14.03 -2.20 -2.11
CA VAL A 161 14.73 -1.91 -0.86
C VAL A 161 16.24 -1.90 -1.12
N LYS A 162 16.89 -0.83 -0.71
CA LYS A 162 18.34 -0.63 -0.88
C LYS A 162 19.00 -0.21 0.42
N SER A 163 20.30 -0.47 0.53
CA SER A 163 21.13 0.17 1.52
C SER A 163 21.33 1.63 1.13
N CYS A 164 21.10 2.55 2.07
CA CYS A 164 21.28 4.01 1.87
C CYS A 164 22.31 4.53 2.87
N PRO A 165 23.61 4.22 2.70
CA PRO A 165 24.63 4.67 3.63
C PRO A 165 24.73 6.20 3.60
N GLY A 166 24.76 6.81 4.78
CA GLY A 166 24.84 8.27 4.95
C GLY A 166 23.53 9.03 4.76
N ASN A 167 22.43 8.34 4.49
CA ASN A 167 21.10 8.94 4.51
C ASN A 167 20.50 8.81 5.90
N ASN A 168 20.65 9.84 6.71
CA ASN A 168 20.00 9.94 8.02
C ASN A 168 18.65 10.67 7.83
N PRO A 169 17.61 10.31 8.59
CA PRO A 169 16.40 11.13 8.65
C PRO A 169 16.75 12.58 9.01
N PRO A 170 16.03 13.58 8.49
CA PRO A 170 16.23 14.96 8.90
C PRO A 170 16.03 15.07 10.41
N GLU A 171 17.02 15.64 11.08
CA GLU A 171 16.93 15.95 12.50
C GLU A 171 16.53 17.43 12.64
N ILE A 172 15.48 17.72 13.36
CA ILE A 172 15.02 19.08 13.59
C ILE A 172 15.61 19.52 14.92
N ASP A 173 16.73 20.24 14.85
CA ASP A 173 17.31 20.95 15.98
C ASP A 173 16.66 22.33 16.09
N GLY A 174 15.86 22.55 17.09
CA GLY A 174 15.27 23.86 17.32
C GLY A 174 14.73 24.04 18.74
N PRO A 175 14.58 25.27 19.20
CA PRO A 175 13.83 25.49 20.44
C PRO A 175 12.37 25.16 20.18
N PHE A 176 11.87 24.14 20.88
CA PHE A 176 10.46 23.72 20.83
C PHE A 176 9.54 24.61 21.66
N SER A 177 10.02 25.77 22.11
CA SER A 177 9.24 26.75 22.88
C SER A 177 9.29 28.10 22.20
N TYR A 178 8.15 28.63 21.82
CA TYR A 178 7.95 30.04 21.48
C TYR A 178 7.49 30.74 22.75
N SER A 179 8.28 31.74 23.22
CA SER A 179 7.86 32.66 24.26
C SER A 179 6.96 33.76 23.70
#